data_63fbaf7562d0c10aeaad44193ca7788b
#
_entry.id   63fbaf7562d0c10aeaad44193ca7788b
#
_cell.length_a   1.000
_cell.length_b   1.000
_cell.length_c   1.000
_cell.angle_alpha   90.00
_cell.angle_beta   90.00
_cell.angle_gamma   90.00
#
_symmetry.space_group_name_H-M   'P 1'
#
loop_
_entity.id
_entity.type
_entity.pdbx_description
1 polymer ?
#
loop_
_entity_poly.entity_id
_entity_poly.type
_entity_poly.pdbx_seq_one_letter_code
_entity_poly.pdbx_strand_id
1 'polypeptide(L)'
;MTKVISGYVDVPPEDRPDFARGLPEHSLLTNAEPGCQYFSVTPHSDIEGRYLIEEVFDDEAAYQAHGIRTRQTEWAQITRNIKRSY
;
A
#
# COMPACT_ATOMS: atom_id res chain seq x y z
N MET A 1 -13.00 -1.61 -16.44
CA MET A 1 -11.94 -2.64 -16.50
C MET A 1 -11.18 -2.67 -15.20
N THR A 2 -11.08 -3.81 -14.59
CA THR A 2 -10.43 -4.01 -13.29
C THR A 2 -8.95 -3.60 -13.34
N LYS A 3 -8.51 -2.86 -12.35
CA LYS A 3 -7.10 -2.48 -12.19
C LYS A 3 -6.47 -3.36 -11.13
N VAL A 4 -5.44 -4.14 -11.52
CA VAL A 4 -4.73 -5.05 -10.63
C VAL A 4 -3.29 -4.57 -10.46
N ILE A 5 -2.83 -4.46 -9.21
CA ILE A 5 -1.45 -4.12 -8.87
C ILE A 5 -0.90 -5.27 -8.02
N SER A 6 0.25 -5.79 -8.42
CA SER A 6 0.91 -6.90 -7.73
C SER A 6 2.41 -6.67 -7.74
N GLY A 7 3.05 -6.82 -6.60
CA GLY A 7 4.48 -6.61 -6.49
C GLY A 7 4.94 -6.56 -5.04
N TYR A 8 5.97 -5.76 -4.78
CA TYR A 8 6.52 -5.66 -3.44
C TYR A 8 7.14 -4.29 -3.19
N VAL A 9 7.36 -4.00 -1.91
CA VAL A 9 8.18 -2.86 -1.47
C VAL A 9 9.25 -3.38 -0.51
N ASP A 10 10.43 -2.76 -0.56
CA ASP A 10 11.49 -3.02 0.39
C ASP A 10 11.62 -1.80 1.30
N VAL A 11 11.33 -2.00 2.59
CA VAL A 11 11.31 -0.93 3.57
C VAL A 11 12.68 -0.83 4.24
N PRO A 12 13.37 0.32 4.12
CA PRO A 12 14.67 0.50 4.77
C PRO A 12 14.55 0.30 6.28
N PRO A 13 15.60 -0.20 6.95
CA PRO A 13 15.55 -0.48 8.38
C PRO A 13 15.04 0.69 9.24
N GLU A 14 15.44 1.91 8.91
CA GLU A 14 15.04 3.12 9.65
C GLU A 14 13.55 3.46 9.52
N ASP A 15 12.90 2.97 8.45
CA ASP A 15 11.48 3.24 8.21
C ASP A 15 10.56 2.12 8.69
N ARG A 16 11.11 0.96 9.08
CA ARG A 16 10.31 -0.21 9.45
C ARG A 16 9.37 0.00 10.63
N PRO A 17 9.80 0.65 11.74
CA PRO A 17 8.88 0.87 12.86
C PRO A 17 7.66 1.70 12.48
N ASP A 18 7.85 2.80 11.74
CA ASP A 18 6.76 3.65 11.31
C ASP A 18 5.86 2.94 10.29
N PHE A 19 6.47 2.19 9.37
CA PHE A 19 5.72 1.43 8.38
C PHE A 19 4.80 0.40 9.06
N ALA A 20 5.36 -0.38 9.99
CA ALA A 20 4.58 -1.38 10.71
C ALA A 20 3.46 -0.75 11.54
N ARG A 21 3.74 0.42 12.15
CA ARG A 21 2.77 1.13 12.98
C ARG A 21 1.61 1.69 12.15
N GLY A 22 1.91 2.25 10.96
CA GLY A 22 0.90 2.91 10.14
C GLY A 22 0.12 1.98 9.22
N LEU A 23 0.65 0.78 8.93
CA LEU A 23 0.05 -0.11 7.94
C LEU A 23 -1.38 -0.56 8.29
N PRO A 24 -1.71 -0.94 9.53
CA PRO A 24 -3.08 -1.39 9.84
C PRO A 24 -4.13 -0.33 9.53
N GLU A 25 -3.90 0.93 9.89
CA GLU A 25 -4.84 2.01 9.58
C GLU A 25 -4.94 2.26 8.08
N HIS A 26 -3.81 2.29 7.37
CA HIS A 26 -3.81 2.49 5.92
C HIS A 26 -4.59 1.36 5.22
N SER A 27 -4.40 0.12 5.65
CA SER A 27 -5.10 -1.04 5.09
C SER A 27 -6.60 -0.94 5.34
N LEU A 28 -6.99 -0.56 6.55
CA LEU A 28 -8.41 -0.40 6.91
C LEU A 28 -9.07 0.67 6.05
N LEU A 29 -8.44 1.84 5.93
CA LEU A 29 -8.99 2.95 5.13
C LEU A 29 -9.06 2.59 3.65
N THR A 30 -8.05 1.89 3.14
CA THR A 30 -8.03 1.48 1.72
C THR A 30 -9.14 0.47 1.43
N ASN A 31 -9.32 -0.52 2.28
CA ASN A 31 -10.38 -1.52 2.11
C ASN A 31 -11.78 -0.92 2.22
N ALA A 32 -11.92 0.25 2.87
CA ALA A 32 -13.19 0.95 2.98
C ALA A 32 -13.49 1.84 1.77
N GLU A 33 -12.55 2.03 0.85
CA GLU A 33 -12.77 2.84 -0.35
C GLU A 33 -13.77 2.16 -1.27
N PRO A 34 -14.78 2.92 -1.81
CA PRO A 34 -15.84 2.31 -2.62
C PRO A 34 -15.36 1.52 -3.83
N GLY A 35 -14.26 1.93 -4.44
CA GLY A 35 -13.74 1.26 -5.63
C GLY A 35 -12.69 0.19 -5.35
N CYS A 36 -12.37 -0.08 -4.09
CA CYS A 36 -11.38 -1.08 -3.74
C CYS A 36 -12.03 -2.45 -3.56
N GLN A 37 -11.65 -3.42 -4.40
CA GLN A 37 -12.15 -4.78 -4.31
C GLN A 37 -11.30 -5.64 -3.37
N TYR A 38 -9.99 -5.36 -3.31
CA TYR A 38 -9.06 -6.12 -2.49
C TYR A 38 -7.79 -5.30 -2.26
N PHE A 39 -7.29 -5.35 -1.03
CA PHE A 39 -6.03 -4.71 -0.69
C PHE A 39 -5.33 -5.54 0.38
N SER A 40 -4.08 -5.93 0.12
CA SER A 40 -3.28 -6.71 1.06
C SER A 40 -1.83 -6.29 0.97
N VAL A 41 -1.22 -6.01 2.12
CA VAL A 41 0.22 -5.76 2.26
C VAL A 41 0.70 -6.63 3.40
N THR A 42 1.52 -7.64 3.07
CA THR A 42 1.95 -8.65 4.04
C THR A 42 3.46 -8.83 4.01
N PRO A 43 4.09 -9.12 5.17
CA PRO A 43 5.54 -9.33 5.19
C PRO A 43 5.94 -10.56 4.41
N HIS A 44 7.04 -10.46 3.66
CA HIS A 44 7.62 -11.59 2.95
C HIS A 44 8.18 -12.58 3.99
N SER A 45 8.01 -13.89 3.75
CA SER A 45 8.40 -14.91 4.71
C SER A 45 9.92 -15.04 4.89
N ASP A 46 10.70 -14.73 3.83
CA ASP A 46 12.14 -14.99 3.82
C ASP A 46 13.02 -13.75 3.73
N ILE A 47 12.45 -12.61 3.30
CA ILE A 47 13.22 -11.38 3.09
C ILE A 47 12.75 -10.33 4.07
N GLU A 48 13.59 -10.03 5.06
CA GLU A 48 13.28 -9.03 6.08
C GLU A 48 13.12 -7.65 5.45
N GLY A 49 12.07 -6.93 5.85
CA GLY A 49 11.78 -5.59 5.34
C GLY A 49 11.03 -5.56 4.03
N ARG A 50 10.86 -6.69 3.36
CA ARG A 50 10.06 -6.78 2.15
C ARG A 50 8.60 -7.07 2.48
N TYR A 51 7.69 -6.34 1.84
CA TYR A 51 6.25 -6.56 1.95
C TYR A 51 5.67 -6.84 0.57
N LEU A 52 4.84 -7.87 0.50
CA LEU A 52 4.13 -8.23 -0.72
C LEU A 52 2.86 -7.39 -0.83
N ILE A 53 2.60 -6.86 -2.02
CA ILE A 53 1.47 -5.97 -2.27
C ILE A 53 0.55 -6.61 -3.32
N GLU A 54 -0.74 -6.68 -2.99
CA GLU A 54 -1.79 -7.11 -3.90
C GLU A 54 -2.95 -6.12 -3.77
N GLU A 55 -3.32 -5.46 -4.86
CA GLU A 55 -4.39 -4.48 -4.88
C GLU A 55 -5.28 -4.71 -6.09
N VAL A 56 -6.60 -4.64 -5.89
CA VAL A 56 -7.57 -4.76 -6.98
C VAL A 56 -8.58 -3.64 -6.82
N PHE A 57 -8.71 -2.79 -7.85
CA PHE A 57 -9.67 -1.71 -7.91
C PHE A 57 -10.64 -1.93 -9.06
N ASP A 58 -11.84 -1.33 -8.96
CA ASP A 58 -12.87 -1.46 -10.00
C ASP A 58 -12.38 -1.03 -11.37
N ASP A 59 -11.60 0.06 -11.41
CA ASP A 59 -11.08 0.63 -12.65
C ASP A 59 -9.92 1.59 -12.35
N GLU A 60 -9.38 2.19 -13.40
CA GLU A 60 -8.29 3.15 -13.27
C GLU A 60 -8.70 4.37 -12.45
N ALA A 61 -9.95 4.84 -12.60
CA ALA A 61 -10.44 6.00 -11.85
C ALA A 61 -10.44 5.73 -10.33
N ALA A 62 -10.86 4.53 -9.93
CA ALA A 62 -10.85 4.13 -8.51
C ALA A 62 -9.41 4.07 -7.98
N TYR A 63 -8.48 3.56 -8.78
CA TYR A 63 -7.07 3.52 -8.40
C TYR A 63 -6.49 4.93 -8.23
N GLN A 64 -6.80 5.84 -9.16
CA GLN A 64 -6.34 7.22 -9.07
C GLN A 64 -6.92 7.93 -7.82
N ALA A 65 -8.19 7.68 -7.52
CA ALA A 65 -8.82 8.23 -6.31
C ALA A 65 -8.13 7.73 -5.04
N HIS A 66 -7.73 6.45 -5.01
CA HIS A 66 -6.95 5.89 -3.93
C HIS A 66 -5.63 6.64 -3.76
N GLY A 67 -4.92 6.91 -4.85
CA GLY A 67 -3.66 7.65 -4.80
C GLY A 67 -3.82 9.06 -4.25
N ILE A 68 -4.87 9.77 -4.68
CA ILE A 68 -5.17 11.11 -4.20
C ILE A 68 -5.42 11.11 -2.69
N ARG A 69 -6.29 10.20 -2.21
CA ARG A 69 -6.58 10.08 -0.79
C ARG A 69 -5.33 9.75 0.01
N THR A 70 -4.53 8.80 -0.47
CA THR A 70 -3.31 8.38 0.22
C THR A 70 -2.33 9.53 0.40
N ARG A 71 -2.16 10.37 -0.61
CA ARG A 71 -1.26 11.53 -0.53
C ARG A 71 -1.69 12.57 0.50
N GLN A 72 -2.92 12.53 0.96
CA GLN A 72 -3.45 13.43 1.98
C GLN A 72 -3.31 12.87 3.40
N THR A 73 -2.69 11.69 3.57
CA THR A 73 -2.57 11.02 4.87
C THR A 73 -1.12 10.95 5.34
N GLU A 74 -0.96 10.63 6.63
CA GLU A 74 0.36 10.38 7.22
C GLU A 74 1.11 9.25 6.51
N TRP A 75 0.40 8.28 5.93
CA TRP A 75 1.00 7.17 5.20
C TRP A 75 1.90 7.66 4.06
N ALA A 76 1.53 8.75 3.40
CA ALA A 76 2.36 9.33 2.34
C ALA A 76 3.71 9.81 2.89
N GLN A 77 3.73 10.36 4.11
CA GLN A 77 4.97 10.79 4.76
C GLN A 77 5.83 9.59 5.17
N ILE A 78 5.19 8.57 5.73
CA ILE A 78 5.88 7.33 6.15
C ILE A 78 6.55 6.66 4.96
N THR A 79 5.89 6.66 3.79
CA THR A 79 6.34 5.90 2.62
C THR A 79 7.09 6.75 1.58
N ARG A 80 7.37 8.00 1.87
CA ARG A 80 7.96 8.94 0.87
C ARG A 80 9.28 8.47 0.27
N ASN A 81 10.07 7.72 1.03
CA ASN A 81 11.39 7.22 0.58
C ASN A 81 11.37 5.75 0.15
N ILE A 82 10.18 5.13 0.14
CA ILE A 82 10.07 3.70 -0.16
C ILE A 82 9.76 3.53 -1.64
N LYS A 83 10.60 2.78 -2.34
CA LYS A 83 10.39 2.48 -3.76
C LYS A 83 9.47 1.28 -3.92
N ARG A 84 8.57 1.39 -4.89
CA ARG A 84 7.64 0.32 -5.23
C ARG A 84 8.16 -0.44 -6.44
N SER A 85 8.03 -1.77 -6.39
CA SER A 85 8.48 -2.67 -7.46
C SER A 85 7.32 -3.49 -7.97
N TYR A 86 6.50 -2.84 -8.80
CA TYR A 86 5.39 -3.52 -9.47
C TYR A 86 4.96 -2.85 -10.77
#